data_54b352face159a9aedde12e1e2ad6500
#
_entry.id   54b352face159a9aedde12e1e2ad6500
#
_cell.length_a   1.000
_cell.length_b   1.000
_cell.length_c   1.000
_cell.angle_alpha   90.00
_cell.angle_beta   90.00
_cell.angle_gamma   90.00
#
_symmetry.space_group_name_H-M   'P 1'
#
loop_
_entity.id
_entity.type
_entity.pdbx_description
1 polymer ?
#
loop_
_entity_poly.entity_id
_entity_poly.type
_entity_poly.pdbx_seq_one_letter_code
_entity_poly.pdbx_strand_id
1 'polypeptide(L)'
;MGCKVVLGDICSFSRGASIPRARMHDTGDYLYIHYGDLYKGFDLRIDVESPSKPIPFILRGEKVKESQCLKDQDIVYVLTSETVDDLGHAYLFNNPQNKLAVSGTETTIVRVKRRDLVIPAYLNYLMSSPCFIGELRRYVRGMKVFRVHPADVSRIEIELPHIETQRKVVSILDSIYTKQRINTQLNGYLLEYLKTYAKTLYCEYENDKN
;
A
#
# COMPACT_ATOMS: atom_id res chain seq x y z
N MET A 1 18.45 11.58 20.91
CA MET A 1 18.46 12.56 19.83
C MET A 1 18.22 11.81 18.53
N GLY A 2 17.38 12.36 17.65
CA GLY A 2 17.18 11.82 16.30
C GLY A 2 18.38 12.16 15.39
N CYS A 3 18.51 11.43 14.28
CA CYS A 3 19.47 11.76 13.23
C CYS A 3 18.78 12.26 11.98
N LYS A 4 19.31 13.28 11.34
CA LYS A 4 18.85 13.75 10.05
C LYS A 4 19.50 12.93 8.96
N VAL A 5 18.71 12.45 8.02
CA VAL A 5 19.14 11.61 6.90
C VAL A 5 18.40 11.99 5.63
N VAL A 6 19.03 11.83 4.49
CA VAL A 6 18.40 11.96 3.18
C VAL A 6 17.82 10.59 2.78
N LEU A 7 16.58 10.54 2.31
CA LEU A 7 15.92 9.28 1.94
C LEU A 7 16.73 8.44 0.94
N GLY A 8 17.40 9.07 -0.02
CA GLY A 8 18.23 8.38 -1.02
C GLY A 8 19.44 7.65 -0.43
N ASP A 9 19.93 8.09 0.73
CA ASP A 9 21.07 7.45 1.41
C ASP A 9 20.65 6.14 2.09
N ILE A 10 19.40 6.06 2.55
CA ILE A 10 18.86 4.92 3.31
C ILE A 10 17.94 4.02 2.50
N CYS A 11 17.44 4.48 1.35
CA CYS A 11 16.53 3.75 0.48
C CYS A 11 17.01 3.70 -0.97
N SER A 12 16.50 2.72 -1.72
CA SER A 12 16.53 2.73 -3.18
C SER A 12 15.12 2.93 -3.73
N PHE A 13 15.04 3.53 -4.91
CA PHE A 13 13.80 3.86 -5.59
C PHE A 13 13.78 3.19 -6.97
N SER A 14 12.75 2.40 -7.26
CA SER A 14 12.57 1.73 -8.56
C SER A 14 11.14 1.99 -9.05
N ARG A 15 10.98 2.21 -10.36
CA ARG A 15 9.65 2.33 -10.97
C ARG A 15 9.04 0.97 -11.21
N GLY A 16 7.73 0.85 -11.05
CA GLY A 16 6.97 -0.34 -11.38
C GLY A 16 6.96 -0.66 -12.89
N ALA A 17 6.51 -1.86 -13.22
CA ALA A 17 6.36 -2.33 -14.60
C ALA A 17 5.11 -1.74 -15.23
N SER A 18 5.21 -1.26 -16.46
CA SER A 18 4.06 -0.74 -17.20
C SER A 18 3.41 -1.86 -18.01
N ILE A 19 2.43 -2.53 -17.39
CA ILE A 19 1.67 -3.63 -18.03
C ILE A 19 0.20 -3.21 -18.11
N PRO A 20 -0.43 -3.28 -19.31
CA PRO A 20 -1.83 -2.89 -19.50
C PRO A 20 -2.79 -3.81 -18.72
N ARG A 21 -3.92 -3.26 -18.27
CA ARG A 21 -4.97 -4.04 -17.57
C ARG A 21 -5.48 -5.25 -18.36
N ALA A 22 -5.50 -5.18 -19.68
CA ALA A 22 -5.89 -6.28 -20.56
C ALA A 22 -4.99 -7.53 -20.43
N ARG A 23 -3.83 -7.42 -19.80
CA ARG A 23 -2.90 -8.52 -19.54
C ARG A 23 -2.91 -8.99 -18.09
N MET A 24 -3.86 -8.51 -17.30
CA MET A 24 -4.07 -8.97 -15.93
C MET A 24 -5.08 -10.11 -15.94
N HIS A 25 -4.85 -11.09 -15.09
CA HIS A 25 -5.64 -12.32 -14.96
C HIS A 25 -5.99 -12.57 -13.49
N ASP A 26 -6.99 -13.41 -13.25
CA ASP A 26 -7.35 -13.84 -11.88
C ASP A 26 -6.35 -14.87 -11.33
N THR A 27 -5.57 -15.49 -12.19
CA THR A 27 -4.51 -16.47 -11.84
C THR A 27 -3.28 -16.23 -12.70
N GLY A 28 -2.09 -16.55 -12.20
CA GLY A 28 -0.84 -16.37 -12.94
C GLY A 28 0.41 -16.61 -12.09
N ASP A 29 1.56 -16.20 -12.63
CA ASP A 29 2.87 -16.45 -12.00
C ASP A 29 3.28 -15.36 -11.00
N TYR A 30 2.89 -14.10 -11.26
CA TYR A 30 3.26 -12.94 -10.44
C TYR A 30 2.03 -12.20 -9.99
N LEU A 31 1.91 -11.91 -8.72
CA LEU A 31 0.99 -10.90 -8.21
C LEU A 31 1.35 -9.54 -8.80
N TYR A 32 0.37 -8.77 -9.27
CA TYR A 32 0.62 -7.49 -9.91
C TYR A 32 -0.07 -6.35 -9.15
N ILE A 33 0.72 -5.46 -8.55
CA ILE A 33 0.23 -4.37 -7.72
C ILE A 33 0.05 -3.11 -8.59
N HIS A 34 -1.17 -2.92 -9.10
CA HIS A 34 -1.50 -1.77 -9.94
C HIS A 34 -1.96 -0.57 -9.09
N TYR A 35 -1.51 0.64 -9.42
CA TYR A 35 -1.83 1.86 -8.66
C TYR A 35 -3.34 2.09 -8.46
N GLY A 36 -4.15 1.88 -9.49
CA GLY A 36 -5.59 2.09 -9.42
C GLY A 36 -6.32 1.11 -8.48
N ASP A 37 -5.70 -0.03 -8.13
CA ASP A 37 -6.23 -0.96 -7.15
C ASP A 37 -5.87 -0.54 -5.73
N LEU A 38 -4.78 0.20 -5.57
CA LEU A 38 -4.31 0.70 -4.28
C LEU A 38 -5.26 1.76 -3.69
N TYR A 39 -5.80 2.66 -4.51
CA TYR A 39 -6.76 3.68 -4.05
C TYR A 39 -8.10 3.10 -3.57
N LYS A 40 -8.44 1.87 -3.97
CA LYS A 40 -9.75 1.26 -3.70
C LYS A 40 -9.57 -0.13 -3.08
N GLY A 41 -9.37 -0.20 -1.79
CA GLY A 41 -9.38 -1.48 -1.08
C GLY A 41 -8.12 -1.83 -0.30
N PHE A 42 -7.08 -1.01 -0.38
CA PHE A 42 -5.92 -1.13 0.51
C PHE A 42 -5.76 0.13 1.36
N ASP A 43 -5.31 -0.05 2.59
CA ASP A 43 -5.02 1.03 3.51
C ASP A 43 -3.67 0.72 4.20
N LEU A 44 -2.70 1.62 4.06
CA LEU A 44 -1.35 1.56 4.63
C LEU A 44 -0.55 0.28 4.35
N ARG A 45 -1.20 -0.85 4.00
CA ARG A 45 -0.55 -2.16 3.80
C ARG A 45 -1.18 -2.95 2.66
N ILE A 46 -0.34 -3.71 1.98
CA ILE A 46 -0.72 -4.76 1.05
C ILE A 46 -0.34 -6.09 1.68
N ASP A 47 -1.30 -6.78 2.27
CA ASP A 47 -1.11 -8.09 2.88
C ASP A 47 -1.42 -9.17 1.85
N VAL A 48 -0.39 -9.88 1.41
CA VAL A 48 -0.51 -10.89 0.34
C VAL A 48 -1.26 -12.15 0.81
N GLU A 49 -1.17 -12.48 2.10
CA GLU A 49 -1.83 -13.67 2.66
C GLU A 49 -3.33 -13.45 2.93
N SER A 50 -3.70 -12.21 3.23
CA SER A 50 -5.08 -11.83 3.53
C SER A 50 -5.39 -10.46 2.92
N PRO A 51 -5.41 -10.36 1.58
CA PRO A 51 -5.60 -9.08 0.92
C PRO A 51 -7.03 -8.58 1.12
N SER A 52 -7.18 -7.28 1.37
CA SER A 52 -8.49 -6.63 1.52
C SER A 52 -9.28 -6.65 0.21
N LYS A 53 -8.59 -6.87 -0.91
CA LYS A 53 -9.13 -6.94 -2.27
C LYS A 53 -8.31 -7.94 -3.07
N PRO A 54 -8.92 -8.71 -3.99
CA PRO A 54 -8.19 -9.61 -4.88
C PRO A 54 -7.07 -8.87 -5.63
N ILE A 55 -5.87 -9.44 -5.58
CA ILE A 55 -4.70 -8.92 -6.29
C ILE A 55 -4.63 -9.67 -7.63
N PRO A 56 -4.64 -8.95 -8.77
CA PRO A 56 -4.53 -9.59 -10.07
C PRO A 56 -3.15 -10.20 -10.29
N PHE A 57 -3.07 -11.09 -11.27
CA PHE A 57 -1.85 -11.75 -11.66
C PHE A 57 -1.42 -11.34 -13.07
N ILE A 58 -0.13 -11.51 -13.36
CA ILE A 58 0.43 -11.48 -14.70
C ILE A 58 1.21 -12.77 -14.98
N LEU A 59 1.36 -13.10 -16.27
CA LEU A 59 2.07 -14.31 -16.70
C LEU A 59 3.58 -14.06 -16.79
N ARG A 60 4.35 -15.12 -16.68
CA ARG A 60 5.83 -15.10 -16.73
C ARG A 60 6.40 -14.57 -18.06
N GLY A 61 5.62 -14.57 -19.14
CA GLY A 61 6.00 -14.02 -20.44
C GLY A 61 6.08 -12.49 -20.52
N GLU A 62 5.63 -11.78 -19.48
CA GLU A 62 5.68 -10.32 -19.44
C GLU A 62 7.11 -9.82 -19.19
N LYS A 63 7.43 -8.66 -19.81
CA LYS A 63 8.75 -8.02 -19.67
C LYS A 63 8.88 -7.34 -18.31
N VAL A 64 9.31 -8.08 -17.31
CA VAL A 64 9.54 -7.59 -15.94
C VAL A 64 11.03 -7.59 -15.66
N LYS A 65 11.54 -6.49 -15.10
CA LYS A 65 12.92 -6.37 -14.62
C LYS A 65 12.99 -6.80 -13.14
N GLU A 66 14.12 -7.33 -12.70
CA GLU A 66 14.31 -7.69 -11.28
C GLU A 66 14.07 -6.49 -10.33
N SER A 67 14.45 -5.28 -10.76
CA SER A 67 14.21 -4.05 -9.99
C SER A 67 12.73 -3.69 -9.80
N GLN A 68 11.83 -4.33 -10.54
CA GLN A 68 10.38 -4.15 -10.48
C GLN A 68 9.69 -5.23 -9.62
N CYS A 69 10.44 -6.27 -9.24
CA CYS A 69 9.96 -7.30 -8.33
C CYS A 69 9.94 -6.78 -6.89
N LEU A 70 8.79 -6.98 -6.23
CA LEU A 70 8.59 -6.63 -4.84
C LEU A 70 9.17 -7.71 -3.92
N LYS A 71 9.79 -7.25 -2.85
CA LYS A 71 10.25 -8.09 -1.74
C LYS A 71 9.47 -7.76 -0.48
N ASP A 72 9.43 -8.70 0.45
CA ASP A 72 8.81 -8.43 1.76
C ASP A 72 9.38 -7.18 2.42
N GLN A 73 8.50 -6.38 3.00
CA GLN A 73 8.80 -5.07 3.62
C GLN A 73 9.25 -3.96 2.64
N ASP A 74 9.05 -4.12 1.33
CA ASP A 74 9.13 -2.99 0.42
C ASP A 74 7.93 -2.04 0.65
N ILE A 75 8.10 -0.77 0.33
CA ILE A 75 7.00 0.20 0.34
C ILE A 75 6.61 0.47 -1.11
N VAL A 76 5.36 0.19 -1.45
CA VAL A 76 4.77 0.59 -2.74
C VAL A 76 4.24 2.00 -2.59
N TYR A 77 4.83 2.95 -3.31
CA TYR A 77 4.53 4.36 -3.20
C TYR A 77 3.88 4.91 -4.46
N VAL A 78 2.71 5.53 -4.32
CA VAL A 78 1.97 6.12 -5.43
C VAL A 78 2.27 7.61 -5.51
N LEU A 79 2.95 8.02 -6.58
CA LEU A 79 3.42 9.38 -6.82
C LEU A 79 2.70 10.07 -7.99
N THR A 80 1.55 9.53 -8.40
CA THR A 80 0.74 10.06 -9.50
C THR A 80 -0.72 10.08 -9.07
N SER A 81 -1.40 11.20 -9.25
CA SER A 81 -2.83 11.34 -8.96
C SER A 81 -3.50 12.39 -9.83
N GLU A 82 -4.82 12.36 -9.92
CA GLU A 82 -5.64 13.39 -10.56
C GLU A 82 -5.83 14.61 -9.63
N THR A 83 -5.59 14.45 -8.33
CA THR A 83 -5.65 15.52 -7.34
C THR A 83 -4.33 15.62 -6.56
N VAL A 84 -3.99 16.81 -6.09
CA VAL A 84 -2.80 17.03 -5.26
C VAL A 84 -2.96 16.37 -3.88
N ASP A 85 -4.20 16.30 -3.41
CA ASP A 85 -4.51 15.78 -2.08
C ASP A 85 -4.34 14.25 -1.98
N ASP A 86 -4.52 13.55 -3.11
CA ASP A 86 -4.37 12.10 -3.21
C ASP A 86 -2.94 11.65 -3.60
N LEU A 87 -1.96 12.55 -3.56
CA LEU A 87 -0.56 12.18 -3.80
C LEU A 87 0.11 11.66 -2.53
N GLY A 88 1.03 10.72 -2.71
CA GLY A 88 1.89 10.27 -1.62
C GLY A 88 1.30 9.13 -0.78
N HIS A 89 0.46 8.28 -1.37
CA HIS A 89 0.00 7.07 -0.69
C HIS A 89 1.12 6.03 -0.62
N ALA A 90 1.47 5.63 0.60
CA ALA A 90 2.49 4.64 0.89
C ALA A 90 1.84 3.36 1.45
N TYR A 91 2.23 2.22 0.89
CA TYR A 91 1.72 0.91 1.29
C TYR A 91 2.86 -0.04 1.60
N LEU A 92 2.95 -0.50 2.84
CA LEU A 92 3.91 -1.53 3.22
C LEU A 92 3.50 -2.86 2.59
N PHE A 93 4.37 -3.44 1.78
CA PHE A 93 4.14 -4.74 1.16
C PHE A 93 4.52 -5.86 2.12
N ASN A 94 3.51 -6.56 2.64
CA ASN A 94 3.65 -7.67 3.58
C ASN A 94 3.51 -9.00 2.84
N ASN A 95 4.64 -9.69 2.64
CA ASN A 95 4.73 -10.92 1.85
C ASN A 95 5.71 -11.91 2.50
N PRO A 96 5.39 -12.43 3.71
CA PRO A 96 6.29 -13.26 4.48
C PRO A 96 6.61 -14.61 3.80
N GLN A 97 5.75 -15.09 2.91
CA GLN A 97 5.97 -16.31 2.13
C GLN A 97 6.79 -16.07 0.85
N ASN A 98 7.21 -14.84 0.57
CA ASN A 98 7.98 -14.46 -0.61
C ASN A 98 7.33 -14.91 -1.94
N LYS A 99 6.00 -14.78 -2.05
CA LYS A 99 5.31 -14.99 -3.33
C LYS A 99 5.83 -14.02 -4.37
N LEU A 100 5.91 -14.48 -5.61
CA LEU A 100 6.38 -13.64 -6.71
C LEU A 100 5.41 -12.47 -6.92
N ALA A 101 5.91 -11.25 -6.86
CA ALA A 101 5.10 -10.05 -6.98
C ALA A 101 5.85 -8.95 -7.73
N VAL A 102 5.10 -8.16 -8.50
CA VAL A 102 5.62 -7.08 -9.33
C VAL A 102 4.87 -5.79 -9.00
N SER A 103 5.62 -4.73 -8.79
CA SER A 103 5.08 -3.37 -8.67
C SER A 103 4.66 -2.88 -10.05
N GLY A 104 3.43 -2.40 -10.17
CA GLY A 104 2.79 -2.10 -11.45
C GLY A 104 2.92 -0.66 -11.91
N THR A 105 2.12 -0.33 -12.91
CA THR A 105 2.08 1.00 -13.53
C THR A 105 1.85 2.10 -12.49
N GLU A 106 2.55 3.22 -12.66
CA GLU A 106 2.47 4.44 -11.83
C GLU A 106 2.76 4.20 -10.33
N THR A 107 3.47 3.11 -10.01
CA THR A 107 3.96 2.85 -8.66
C THR A 107 5.48 3.01 -8.59
N THR A 108 5.97 3.31 -7.40
CA THR A 108 7.40 3.38 -7.08
C THR A 108 7.68 2.45 -5.92
N ILE A 109 8.69 1.59 -6.07
CA ILE A 109 9.19 0.75 -4.98
C ILE A 109 10.18 1.58 -4.17
N VAL A 110 9.93 1.74 -2.88
CA VAL A 110 10.88 2.29 -1.93
C VAL A 110 11.39 1.13 -1.08
N ARG A 111 12.66 0.77 -1.26
CA ARG A 111 13.30 -0.34 -0.55
C ARG A 111 14.33 0.17 0.43
N VAL A 112 14.14 -0.12 1.70
CA VAL A 112 15.07 0.24 2.76
C VAL A 112 16.37 -0.55 2.63
N LYS A 113 17.49 0.14 2.47
CA LYS A 113 18.85 -0.40 2.46
C LYS A 113 19.48 -0.46 3.86
N ARG A 114 19.22 0.58 4.67
CA ARG A 114 19.81 0.78 5.99
C ARG A 114 18.81 0.42 7.09
N ARG A 115 18.57 -0.89 7.26
CA ARG A 115 17.66 -1.42 8.30
C ARG A 115 18.20 -1.25 9.73
N ASP A 116 19.46 -0.89 9.86
CA ASP A 116 20.08 -0.46 11.10
C ASP A 116 19.64 0.94 11.55
N LEU A 117 19.22 1.80 10.61
CA LEU A 117 18.79 3.17 10.88
C LEU A 117 17.26 3.32 10.86
N VAL A 118 16.56 2.58 9.98
CA VAL A 118 15.11 2.74 9.82
C VAL A 118 14.39 1.41 9.63
N ILE A 119 13.26 1.27 10.33
CA ILE A 119 12.34 0.15 10.20
C ILE A 119 11.40 0.44 9.01
N PRO A 120 11.22 -0.48 8.04
CA PRO A 120 10.33 -0.25 6.88
C PRO A 120 8.90 0.16 7.27
N ALA A 121 8.31 -0.49 8.27
CA ALA A 121 6.98 -0.14 8.77
C ALA A 121 6.94 1.29 9.35
N TYR A 122 7.98 1.71 10.09
CA TYR A 122 8.10 3.08 10.58
C TYR A 122 8.17 4.08 9.43
N LEU A 123 9.00 3.79 8.43
CA LEU A 123 9.13 4.64 7.25
C LEU A 123 7.82 4.76 6.49
N ASN A 124 7.06 3.65 6.34
CA ASN A 124 5.74 3.67 5.71
C ASN A 124 4.77 4.61 6.44
N TYR A 125 4.70 4.55 7.77
CA TYR A 125 3.90 5.46 8.57
C TYR A 125 4.37 6.92 8.44
N LEU A 126 5.68 7.15 8.45
CA LEU A 126 6.24 8.48 8.29
C LEU A 126 5.88 9.07 6.92
N MET A 127 6.04 8.29 5.83
CA MET A 127 5.72 8.72 4.46
C MET A 127 4.22 8.95 4.25
N SER A 128 3.37 8.32 5.05
CA SER A 128 1.91 8.53 5.06
C SER A 128 1.48 9.68 5.98
N SER A 129 2.40 10.30 6.71
CA SER A 129 2.07 11.37 7.64
C SER A 129 1.75 12.68 6.92
N PRO A 130 0.84 13.52 7.46
CA PRO A 130 0.52 14.83 6.89
C PRO A 130 1.77 15.74 6.75
N CYS A 131 2.72 15.62 7.67
CA CYS A 131 3.97 16.37 7.63
C CYS A 131 4.81 16.01 6.40
N PHE A 132 5.02 14.70 6.15
CA PHE A 132 5.76 14.22 4.99
C PHE A 132 5.04 14.54 3.67
N ILE A 133 3.73 14.36 3.63
CA ILE A 133 2.91 14.71 2.46
C ILE A 133 2.99 16.21 2.17
N GLY A 134 2.99 17.06 3.21
CA GLY A 134 3.22 18.50 3.07
C GLY A 134 4.56 18.84 2.44
N GLU A 135 5.62 18.16 2.82
CA GLU A 135 6.94 18.32 2.20
C GLU A 135 6.97 17.80 0.75
N LEU A 136 6.33 16.65 0.49
CA LEU A 136 6.21 16.06 -0.85
C LEU A 136 5.52 17.02 -1.84
N ARG A 137 4.52 17.78 -1.39
CA ARG A 137 3.76 18.73 -2.22
C ARG A 137 4.63 19.80 -2.86
N ARG A 138 5.79 20.14 -2.30
CA ARG A 138 6.74 21.10 -2.88
C ARG A 138 7.32 20.64 -4.21
N TYR A 139 7.29 19.34 -4.49
CA TYR A 139 7.87 18.72 -5.68
C TYR A 139 6.82 18.34 -6.72
N VAL A 140 5.54 18.64 -6.46
CA VAL A 140 4.44 18.29 -7.36
C VAL A 140 4.55 19.05 -8.67
N ARG A 141 4.38 18.35 -9.78
CA ARG A 141 4.36 18.88 -11.16
C ARG A 141 3.11 18.37 -11.87
N GLY A 142 2.63 19.16 -12.84
CA GLY A 142 1.47 18.82 -13.68
C GLY A 142 0.27 19.75 -13.45
N MET A 143 -0.70 19.70 -14.37
CA MET A 143 -1.93 20.52 -14.29
C MET A 143 -3.21 19.70 -14.27
N LYS A 144 -3.24 18.54 -14.94
CA LYS A 144 -4.40 17.62 -14.98
C LYS A 144 -4.09 16.32 -14.26
N VAL A 145 -2.85 15.86 -14.39
CA VAL A 145 -2.32 14.71 -13.66
C VAL A 145 -1.09 15.20 -12.92
N PHE A 146 -1.16 15.12 -11.62
CA PHE A 146 -0.09 15.54 -10.72
C PHE A 146 0.88 14.39 -10.51
N ARG A 147 2.18 14.71 -10.52
CA ARG A 147 3.25 13.73 -10.34
C ARG A 147 4.37 14.28 -9.49
N VAL A 148 4.98 13.40 -8.72
CA VAL A 148 6.27 13.64 -8.09
C VAL A 148 7.29 12.64 -8.65
N HIS A 149 8.47 13.11 -9.01
CA HIS A 149 9.50 12.22 -9.52
C HIS A 149 10.19 11.48 -8.36
N PRO A 150 10.45 10.16 -8.44
CA PRO A 150 11.14 9.42 -7.37
C PRO A 150 12.48 10.01 -6.95
N ALA A 151 13.20 10.66 -7.88
CA ALA A 151 14.44 11.35 -7.57
C ALA A 151 14.25 12.61 -6.70
N ASP A 152 13.09 13.25 -6.76
CA ASP A 152 12.77 14.37 -5.88
C ASP A 152 12.47 13.86 -4.47
N VAL A 153 11.71 12.75 -4.36
CA VAL A 153 11.47 12.05 -3.06
C VAL A 153 12.77 11.61 -2.41
N SER A 154 13.72 11.10 -3.21
CA SER A 154 15.02 10.64 -2.69
C SER A 154 15.86 11.75 -2.05
N ARG A 155 15.59 13.03 -2.37
CA ARG A 155 16.30 14.20 -1.81
C ARG A 155 15.68 14.73 -0.53
N ILE A 156 14.50 14.26 -0.15
CA ILE A 156 13.84 14.71 1.07
C ILE A 156 14.67 14.31 2.27
N GLU A 157 14.98 15.30 3.12
CA GLU A 157 15.60 15.08 4.42
C GLU A 157 14.53 14.76 5.45
N ILE A 158 14.76 13.73 6.25
CA ILE A 158 13.89 13.32 7.34
C ILE A 158 14.66 13.22 8.64
N GLU A 159 14.00 13.39 9.76
CA GLU A 159 14.55 13.15 11.08
C GLU A 159 14.07 11.79 11.59
N LEU A 160 15.03 10.90 11.87
CA LEU A 160 14.74 9.56 12.39
C LEU A 160 15.04 9.52 13.89
N PRO A 161 14.08 9.13 14.72
CA PRO A 161 14.35 8.80 16.11
C PRO A 161 15.17 7.52 16.21
N HIS A 162 15.73 7.26 17.38
CA HIS A 162 16.45 6.02 17.65
C HIS A 162 15.60 4.79 17.34
N ILE A 163 16.23 3.70 16.87
CA ILE A 163 15.53 2.49 16.40
C ILE A 163 14.54 1.91 17.43
N GLU A 164 14.86 2.00 18.72
CA GLU A 164 13.96 1.54 19.78
C GLU A 164 12.68 2.40 19.89
N THR A 165 12.80 3.71 19.62
CA THR A 165 11.63 4.59 19.56
C THR A 165 10.79 4.27 18.35
N GLN A 166 11.41 4.00 17.20
CA GLN A 166 10.70 3.55 16.00
C GLN A 166 9.92 2.27 16.26
N ARG A 167 10.51 1.27 16.93
CA ARG A 167 9.82 0.01 17.32
C ARG A 167 8.59 0.27 18.17
N LYS A 168 8.69 1.15 19.17
CA LYS A 168 7.55 1.52 20.02
C LYS A 168 6.43 2.17 19.23
N VAL A 169 6.77 3.11 18.35
CA VAL A 169 5.79 3.77 17.46
C VAL A 169 5.11 2.77 16.55
N VAL A 170 5.87 1.90 15.90
CA VAL A 170 5.34 0.84 15.03
C VAL A 170 4.40 -0.07 15.81
N SER A 171 4.79 -0.54 17.01
CA SER A 171 3.96 -1.41 17.82
C SER A 171 2.60 -0.79 18.17
N ILE A 172 2.58 0.49 18.52
CA ILE A 172 1.34 1.21 18.82
C ILE A 172 0.47 1.35 17.57
N LEU A 173 1.04 1.84 16.48
CA LEU A 173 0.30 2.09 15.23
C LEU A 173 -0.21 0.79 14.61
N ASP A 174 0.58 -0.29 14.66
CA ASP A 174 0.19 -1.62 14.20
C ASP A 174 -0.98 -2.17 15.01
N SER A 175 -1.00 -1.94 16.31
CA SER A 175 -2.12 -2.35 17.17
C SER A 175 -3.40 -1.62 16.81
N ILE A 176 -3.32 -0.31 16.54
CA ILE A 176 -4.45 0.51 16.11
C ILE A 176 -4.94 0.04 14.72
N TYR A 177 -4.03 -0.12 13.76
CA TYR A 177 -4.34 -0.60 12.42
C TYR A 177 -5.03 -1.97 12.45
N THR A 178 -4.49 -2.90 13.24
CA THR A 178 -5.07 -4.25 13.39
C THR A 178 -6.48 -4.18 13.96
N LYS A 179 -6.70 -3.36 15.00
CA LYS A 179 -8.03 -3.16 15.60
C LYS A 179 -9.01 -2.57 14.61
N GLN A 180 -8.59 -1.56 13.84
CA GLN A 180 -9.43 -0.95 12.80
C GLN A 180 -9.81 -1.97 11.73
N ARG A 181 -8.87 -2.80 11.26
CA ARG A 181 -9.11 -3.86 10.28
C ARG A 181 -10.11 -4.89 10.79
N ILE A 182 -9.94 -5.36 12.03
CA ILE A 182 -10.87 -6.31 12.65
C ILE A 182 -12.27 -5.69 12.76
N ASN A 183 -12.39 -4.45 13.19
CA ASN A 183 -13.69 -3.77 13.29
C ASN A 183 -14.38 -3.64 11.91
N THR A 184 -13.62 -3.33 10.86
CA THR A 184 -14.15 -3.26 9.49
C THR A 184 -14.66 -4.64 9.03
N GLN A 185 -13.93 -5.71 9.31
CA GLN A 185 -14.36 -7.07 8.99
C GLN A 185 -15.62 -7.47 9.77
N LEU A 186 -15.67 -7.19 11.08
CA LEU A 186 -16.85 -7.44 11.92
C LEU A 186 -18.07 -6.70 11.40
N ASN A 187 -17.95 -5.42 11.05
CA ASN A 187 -19.03 -4.65 10.47
C ASN A 187 -19.53 -5.24 9.15
N GLY A 188 -18.62 -5.77 8.32
CA GLY A 188 -18.97 -6.51 7.10
C GLY A 188 -19.82 -7.75 7.39
N TYR A 189 -19.38 -8.59 8.33
CA TYR A 189 -20.13 -9.80 8.73
C TYR A 189 -21.49 -9.47 9.36
N LEU A 190 -21.55 -8.45 10.20
CA LEU A 190 -22.83 -8.01 10.80
C LEU A 190 -23.81 -7.54 9.73
N LEU A 191 -23.35 -6.78 8.74
CA LEU A 191 -24.18 -6.33 7.64
C LEU A 191 -24.70 -7.50 6.80
N GLU A 192 -23.86 -8.48 6.51
CA GLU A 192 -24.24 -9.71 5.79
C GLU A 192 -25.27 -10.53 6.58
N TYR A 193 -25.03 -10.70 7.87
CA TYR A 193 -25.96 -11.37 8.78
C TYR A 193 -27.33 -10.67 8.79
N LEU A 194 -27.38 -9.34 8.95
CA LEU A 194 -28.62 -8.57 8.94
C LEU A 194 -29.38 -8.71 7.64
N LYS A 195 -28.69 -8.70 6.48
CA LYS A 195 -29.32 -8.92 5.17
C LYS A 195 -29.95 -10.31 5.07
N THR A 196 -29.24 -11.35 5.55
CA THR A 196 -29.72 -12.71 5.53
C THR A 196 -30.92 -12.87 6.44
N TYR A 197 -30.87 -12.34 7.67
CA TYR A 197 -31.96 -12.39 8.63
C TYR A 197 -33.21 -11.67 8.12
N ALA A 198 -33.04 -10.47 7.57
CA ALA A 198 -34.16 -9.73 6.97
C ALA A 198 -34.84 -10.51 5.82
N LYS A 199 -34.06 -11.20 4.98
CA LYS A 199 -34.56 -12.05 3.91
C LYS A 199 -35.36 -13.24 4.46
N THR A 200 -34.89 -13.88 5.52
CA THR A 200 -35.60 -15.00 6.18
C THR A 200 -36.93 -14.54 6.74
N LEU A 201 -36.95 -13.44 7.48
CA LEU A 201 -38.22 -12.87 8.01
C LEU A 201 -39.21 -12.51 6.91
N TYR A 202 -38.72 -11.97 5.81
CA TYR A 202 -39.62 -11.65 4.67
C TYR A 202 -40.21 -12.90 4.04
N CYS A 203 -39.45 -13.96 3.85
CA CYS A 203 -39.94 -15.25 3.33
C CYS A 203 -40.94 -15.92 4.27
N GLU A 204 -40.70 -15.87 5.59
CA GLU A 204 -41.66 -16.37 6.60
C GLU A 204 -42.97 -15.61 6.52
N TYR A 205 -42.92 -14.27 6.47
CA TYR A 205 -44.13 -13.43 6.35
C TYR A 205 -44.94 -13.68 5.07
N GLU A 206 -44.30 -13.98 3.93
CA GLU A 206 -45.00 -14.33 2.70
C GLU A 206 -45.66 -15.72 2.79
N ASN A 207 -45.00 -16.69 3.45
CA ASN A 207 -45.56 -18.04 3.63
C ASN A 207 -46.76 -18.04 4.58
N ASP A 208 -46.81 -17.16 5.57
CA ASP A 208 -47.96 -17.05 6.49
C ASP A 208 -49.20 -16.38 5.85
N LYS A 209 -49.06 -15.80 4.67
CA LYS A 209 -50.14 -15.17 3.90
C LYS A 209 -50.81 -16.08 2.87
N ASN A 210 -50.26 -17.25 2.59
CA ASN A 210 -50.79 -18.24 1.67
C ASN A 210 -51.38 -19.43 2.44
#